data_21e1144d02f75dd0d6ef57de27875fa2
#
_entry.id   21e1144d02f75dd0d6ef57de27875fa2
#
_cell.length_a   1.000
_cell.length_b   1.000
_cell.length_c   1.000
_cell.angle_alpha   90.00
_cell.angle_beta   90.00
_cell.angle_gamma   90.00
#
_symmetry.space_group_name_H-M   'P 1'
#
loop_
_entity.id
_entity.type
_entity.pdbx_description
1 polymer ?
#
loop_
_entity_poly.entity_id
_entity_poly.type
_entity_poly.pdbx_seq_one_letter_code
_entity_poly.pdbx_strand_id
1 'polypeptide(L)'
;MSAPSPLILVMAGGTGGHVFPGLALAAALRERGCRVSWLGTANGIEARLVPEAGIELHTLPIAGLRGKGLASRLLAPWSLGISLWAALIVMIRLRPQVVVGFGGFATGPGGLMASALGRPLLVHEQNAVAGLTNRWLARIADQVFAGFPDSFPESVGCRTIGNPVRREISNLAPPGERWASRKGRLRLLVLGGSLGARTLNEVVPAALSSLPAEERPLVRHQAGERTLDLALDAYREAGVDAEITAFIEDVAEAYGWADLVICRAGALTVAEVAAAGLPAVFVPYPHAVDDHQTANAGFLVTAGAAWCIQDVDLTPQRLGGLLGGLRREALLDRAERARAEARPDAVQQLAAACLEAVPTNRRRAA
;
A
#
# COMPACT_ATOMS: atom_id res chain seq x y z
N MET A 1 28.34 5.49 -29.29
CA MET A 1 28.15 4.56 -28.16
C MET A 1 27.07 5.15 -27.26
N SER A 2 25.94 4.48 -27.13
CA SER A 2 24.89 4.92 -26.20
C SER A 2 25.43 4.91 -24.77
N ALA A 3 25.10 5.94 -23.98
CA ALA A 3 25.45 5.96 -22.56
C ALA A 3 24.95 4.70 -21.87
N PRO A 4 25.70 4.10 -20.95
CA PRO A 4 25.26 2.91 -20.24
C PRO A 4 23.97 3.22 -19.47
N SER A 5 23.01 2.29 -19.53
CA SER A 5 21.72 2.40 -18.83
C SER A 5 21.92 2.69 -17.33
N PRO A 6 21.26 3.71 -16.77
CA PRO A 6 21.44 4.07 -15.37
C PRO A 6 20.98 2.94 -14.45
N LEU A 7 21.75 2.69 -13.37
CA LEU A 7 21.39 1.74 -12.32
C LEU A 7 20.70 2.46 -11.17
N ILE A 8 19.47 2.06 -10.87
CA ILE A 8 18.68 2.57 -9.76
C ILE A 8 18.51 1.47 -8.72
N LEU A 9 18.83 1.78 -7.47
CA LEU A 9 18.67 0.87 -6.35
C LEU A 9 17.36 1.18 -5.61
N VAL A 10 16.42 0.25 -5.64
CA VAL A 10 15.18 0.32 -4.87
C VAL A 10 15.40 -0.33 -3.51
N MET A 11 14.98 0.32 -2.45
CA MET A 11 15.06 -0.17 -1.09
C MET A 11 13.67 -0.27 -0.49
N ALA A 12 13.21 -1.48 -0.27
CA ALA A 12 11.94 -1.74 0.41
C ALA A 12 11.94 -3.14 1.01
N GLY A 13 11.22 -3.32 2.11
CA GLY A 13 11.10 -4.64 2.71
C GLY A 13 10.09 -4.72 3.84
N GLY A 14 9.83 -5.94 4.26
CA GLY A 14 8.99 -6.32 5.40
C GLY A 14 7.54 -6.54 5.04
N THR A 15 6.83 -5.56 4.50
CA THR A 15 5.39 -5.65 4.20
C THR A 15 5.05 -5.33 2.75
N GLY A 16 3.88 -5.81 2.29
CA GLY A 16 3.37 -5.49 0.96
C GLY A 16 3.22 -3.99 0.70
N GLY A 17 2.91 -3.23 1.74
CA GLY A 17 2.78 -1.77 1.65
C GLY A 17 4.03 -1.04 1.17
N HIS A 18 5.23 -1.60 1.39
CA HIS A 18 6.49 -1.06 0.90
C HIS A 18 6.95 -1.74 -0.40
N VAL A 19 6.77 -3.05 -0.50
CA VAL A 19 7.33 -3.86 -1.59
C VAL A 19 6.56 -3.65 -2.90
N PHE A 20 5.24 -3.64 -2.89
CA PHE A 20 4.45 -3.45 -4.12
C PHE A 20 4.67 -2.09 -4.80
N PRO A 21 4.72 -0.94 -4.08
CA PRO A 21 5.07 0.34 -4.70
C PRO A 21 6.47 0.35 -5.30
N GLY A 22 7.42 -0.29 -4.63
CA GLY A 22 8.77 -0.44 -5.15
C GLY A 22 8.84 -1.28 -6.44
N LEU A 23 8.06 -2.37 -6.52
CA LEU A 23 7.95 -3.19 -7.73
C LEU A 23 7.28 -2.42 -8.88
N ALA A 24 6.25 -1.63 -8.60
CA ALA A 24 5.61 -0.78 -9.60
C ALA A 24 6.59 0.27 -10.15
N LEU A 25 7.38 0.91 -9.30
CA LEU A 25 8.45 1.81 -9.73
C LEU A 25 9.52 1.07 -10.56
N ALA A 26 9.95 -0.10 -10.10
CA ALA A 26 10.97 -0.89 -10.79
C ALA A 26 10.54 -1.26 -12.23
N ALA A 27 9.26 -1.67 -12.40
CA ALA A 27 8.70 -1.94 -13.72
C ALA A 27 8.74 -0.70 -14.62
N ALA A 28 8.25 0.45 -14.13
CA ALA A 28 8.24 1.70 -14.87
C ALA A 28 9.65 2.22 -15.23
N LEU A 29 10.64 2.00 -14.39
CA LEU A 29 12.04 2.34 -14.66
C LEU A 29 12.65 1.42 -15.73
N ARG A 30 12.35 0.11 -15.68
CA ARG A 30 12.84 -0.85 -16.69
C ARG A 30 12.24 -0.56 -18.08
N GLU A 31 10.96 -0.19 -18.16
CA GLU A 31 10.32 0.27 -19.41
C GLU A 31 11.05 1.50 -20.00
N ARG A 32 11.65 2.34 -19.15
CA ARG A 32 12.45 3.51 -19.56
C ARG A 32 13.93 3.20 -19.80
N GLY A 33 14.29 1.91 -19.85
CA GLY A 33 15.65 1.46 -20.15
C GLY A 33 16.61 1.54 -18.98
N CYS A 34 16.16 1.70 -17.74
CA CYS A 34 16.99 1.67 -16.56
C CYS A 34 17.29 0.22 -16.13
N ARG A 35 18.46 0.02 -15.54
CA ARG A 35 18.77 -1.17 -14.74
C ARG A 35 18.27 -0.94 -13.32
N VAL A 36 17.65 -1.97 -12.73
CA VAL A 36 17.14 -1.90 -11.36
C VAL A 36 17.71 -3.06 -10.56
N SER A 37 18.22 -2.76 -9.36
CA SER A 37 18.55 -3.74 -8.31
C SER A 37 17.78 -3.39 -7.05
N TRP A 38 17.69 -4.35 -6.13
CA TRP A 38 16.89 -4.20 -4.92
C TRP A 38 17.72 -4.46 -3.66
N LEU A 39 17.48 -3.65 -2.63
CA LEU A 39 18.02 -3.86 -1.29
C LEU A 39 16.88 -4.14 -0.32
N GLY A 40 16.90 -5.30 0.32
CA GLY A 40 15.85 -5.76 1.22
C GLY A 40 16.39 -6.64 2.35
N THR A 41 15.55 -7.55 2.85
CA THR A 41 15.90 -8.53 3.87
C THR A 41 15.67 -9.95 3.36
N ALA A 42 16.32 -10.93 3.96
CA ALA A 42 16.20 -12.32 3.54
C ALA A 42 14.86 -12.98 3.95
N ASN A 43 14.15 -12.40 4.93
CA ASN A 43 12.98 -13.01 5.57
C ASN A 43 11.67 -12.25 5.31
N GLY A 44 11.72 -11.16 4.53
CA GLY A 44 10.53 -10.40 4.14
C GLY A 44 9.87 -10.97 2.88
N ILE A 45 8.70 -10.46 2.53
CA ILE A 45 7.99 -10.87 1.30
C ILE A 45 8.80 -10.53 0.04
N GLU A 46 9.69 -9.53 0.12
CA GLU A 46 10.62 -9.15 -0.94
C GLU A 46 11.55 -10.29 -1.34
N ALA A 47 11.89 -11.20 -0.42
CA ALA A 47 12.76 -12.34 -0.71
C ALA A 47 12.17 -13.28 -1.77
N ARG A 48 10.83 -13.31 -1.90
CA ARG A 48 10.12 -14.07 -2.91
C ARG A 48 9.75 -13.19 -4.11
N LEU A 49 9.06 -12.07 -3.88
CA LEU A 49 8.45 -11.27 -4.95
C LEU A 49 9.47 -10.56 -5.85
N VAL A 50 10.61 -10.14 -5.32
CA VAL A 50 11.62 -9.40 -6.09
C VAL A 50 12.33 -10.29 -7.10
N PRO A 51 12.83 -11.50 -6.75
CA PRO A 51 13.35 -12.45 -7.73
C PRO A 51 12.30 -12.93 -8.74
N GLU A 52 11.04 -13.16 -8.33
CA GLU A 52 9.93 -13.49 -9.23
C GLU A 52 9.71 -12.40 -10.30
N ALA A 53 9.95 -11.12 -9.96
CA ALA A 53 9.91 -10.01 -10.90
C ALA A 53 11.19 -9.88 -11.77
N GLY A 54 12.15 -10.81 -11.65
CA GLY A 54 13.41 -10.79 -12.39
C GLY A 54 14.34 -9.63 -11.99
N ILE A 55 14.32 -9.24 -10.70
CA ILE A 55 15.17 -8.19 -10.15
C ILE A 55 16.18 -8.82 -9.17
N GLU A 56 17.43 -8.39 -9.27
CA GLU A 56 18.48 -8.86 -8.38
C GLU A 56 18.26 -8.30 -6.98
N LEU A 57 18.13 -9.19 -5.99
CA LEU A 57 17.94 -8.85 -4.58
C LEU A 57 19.24 -8.96 -3.80
N HIS A 58 19.64 -7.85 -3.16
CA HIS A 58 20.72 -7.80 -2.17
C HIS A 58 20.08 -7.73 -0.78
N THR A 59 20.53 -8.58 0.14
CA THR A 59 19.95 -8.67 1.48
C THR A 59 20.86 -8.14 2.56
N LEU A 60 20.30 -7.39 3.49
CA LEU A 60 20.99 -6.97 4.71
C LEU A 60 20.68 -7.92 5.87
N PRO A 61 21.67 -8.22 6.72
CA PRO A 61 21.50 -9.05 7.92
C PRO A 61 20.80 -8.24 9.04
N ILE A 62 19.61 -7.73 8.77
CA ILE A 62 18.83 -6.93 9.70
C ILE A 62 17.47 -7.61 9.96
N ALA A 63 17.07 -7.65 11.21
CA ALA A 63 15.74 -8.10 11.61
C ALA A 63 15.09 -7.03 12.49
N GLY A 64 13.75 -6.95 12.45
CA GLY A 64 12.99 -6.03 13.30
C GLY A 64 13.34 -6.21 14.79
N LEU A 65 13.55 -5.09 15.47
CA LEU A 65 13.86 -5.06 16.90
C LEU A 65 12.61 -5.08 17.79
N ARG A 66 11.42 -4.83 17.22
CA ARG A 66 10.16 -4.78 17.96
C ARG A 66 9.76 -6.17 18.45
N GLY A 67 9.37 -6.26 19.72
CA GLY A 67 8.90 -7.52 20.35
C GLY A 67 9.99 -8.49 20.82
N LYS A 68 11.29 -8.13 20.69
CA LYS A 68 12.40 -8.95 21.19
C LYS A 68 12.87 -8.46 22.55
N GLY A 69 13.23 -9.39 23.44
CA GLY A 69 13.60 -9.12 24.85
C GLY A 69 14.84 -8.21 25.02
N LEU A 70 15.17 -7.90 26.27
CA LEU A 70 16.27 -6.98 26.65
C LEU A 70 17.62 -7.31 25.99
N ALA A 71 17.98 -8.58 25.87
CA ALA A 71 19.23 -9.00 25.20
C ALA A 71 19.31 -8.54 23.74
N SER A 72 18.19 -8.57 23.00
CA SER A 72 18.12 -8.10 21.62
C SER A 72 18.28 -6.57 21.51
N ARG A 73 17.82 -5.83 22.53
CA ARG A 73 18.00 -4.36 22.59
C ARG A 73 19.46 -3.98 22.84
N LEU A 74 20.17 -4.74 23.68
CA LEU A 74 21.60 -4.54 23.93
C LEU A 74 22.47 -4.84 22.71
N LEU A 75 22.08 -5.81 21.88
CA LEU A 75 22.78 -6.18 20.65
C LEU A 75 22.37 -5.31 19.44
N ALA A 76 21.38 -4.44 19.58
CA ALA A 76 20.88 -3.60 18.51
C ALA A 76 21.95 -2.68 17.86
N PRO A 77 22.85 -1.99 18.62
CA PRO A 77 23.91 -1.17 18.02
C PRO A 77 24.89 -2.01 17.16
N TRP A 78 25.24 -3.22 17.64
CA TRP A 78 26.10 -4.13 16.90
C TRP A 78 25.46 -4.63 15.61
N SER A 79 24.18 -5.05 15.67
CA SER A 79 23.41 -5.45 14.50
C SER A 79 23.26 -4.31 13.49
N LEU A 80 23.04 -3.09 13.96
CA LEU A 80 23.00 -1.90 13.10
C LEU A 80 24.35 -1.65 12.44
N GLY A 81 25.47 -1.76 13.16
CA GLY A 81 26.81 -1.63 12.62
C GLY A 81 27.10 -2.64 11.50
N ILE A 82 26.74 -3.91 11.69
CA ILE A 82 26.86 -4.94 10.65
C ILE A 82 26.00 -4.59 9.42
N SER A 83 24.78 -4.12 9.63
CA SER A 83 23.87 -3.76 8.55
C SER A 83 24.36 -2.54 7.76
N LEU A 84 24.93 -1.54 8.44
CA LEU A 84 25.57 -0.38 7.80
C LEU A 84 26.78 -0.80 6.98
N TRP A 85 27.63 -1.68 7.51
CA TRP A 85 28.78 -2.20 6.77
C TRP A 85 28.37 -3.00 5.54
N ALA A 86 27.35 -3.87 5.67
CA ALA A 86 26.81 -4.61 4.53
C ALA A 86 26.20 -3.67 3.48
N ALA A 87 25.46 -2.65 3.90
CA ALA A 87 24.90 -1.64 3.00
C ALA A 87 26.02 -0.85 2.27
N LEU A 88 27.10 -0.49 2.97
CA LEU A 88 28.26 0.16 2.36
C LEU A 88 28.88 -0.72 1.27
N ILE A 89 29.08 -2.01 1.53
CA ILE A 89 29.62 -2.95 0.53
C ILE A 89 28.73 -3.00 -0.71
N VAL A 90 27.39 -3.11 -0.51
CA VAL A 90 26.44 -3.12 -1.63
C VAL A 90 26.55 -1.82 -2.45
N MET A 91 26.58 -0.66 -1.80
CA MET A 91 26.70 0.64 -2.48
C MET A 91 28.02 0.78 -3.27
N ILE A 92 29.13 0.32 -2.71
CA ILE A 92 30.46 0.37 -3.39
C ILE A 92 30.52 -0.59 -4.58
N ARG A 93 29.93 -1.79 -4.46
CA ARG A 93 29.91 -2.81 -5.52
C ARG A 93 28.99 -2.42 -6.67
N LEU A 94 27.76 -2.04 -6.36
CA LEU A 94 26.74 -1.71 -7.35
C LEU A 94 26.95 -0.33 -7.99
N ARG A 95 27.44 0.64 -7.22
CA ARG A 95 27.58 2.05 -7.62
C ARG A 95 26.31 2.61 -8.24
N PRO A 96 25.14 2.49 -7.54
CA PRO A 96 23.90 2.99 -8.08
C PRO A 96 23.98 4.49 -8.34
N GLN A 97 23.33 4.95 -9.40
CA GLN A 97 23.31 6.37 -9.75
C GLN A 97 22.20 7.11 -8.97
N VAL A 98 21.14 6.41 -8.58
CA VAL A 98 20.08 6.92 -7.72
C VAL A 98 19.63 5.80 -6.78
N VAL A 99 19.22 6.16 -5.59
CA VAL A 99 18.70 5.25 -4.56
C VAL A 99 17.32 5.72 -4.13
N VAL A 100 16.35 4.81 -4.09
CA VAL A 100 14.96 5.14 -3.71
C VAL A 100 14.52 4.26 -2.54
N GLY A 101 14.10 4.88 -1.44
CA GLY A 101 13.62 4.21 -0.23
C GLY A 101 12.10 4.29 -0.09
N PHE A 102 11.47 3.14 0.11
CA PHE A 102 10.02 3.03 0.40
C PHE A 102 9.73 2.73 1.87
N GLY A 103 10.75 2.45 2.65
CA GLY A 103 10.60 2.06 4.06
C GLY A 103 10.97 0.60 4.31
N GLY A 104 10.79 0.18 5.56
CA GLY A 104 11.27 -1.10 6.05
C GLY A 104 12.69 -1.02 6.63
N PHE A 105 13.15 -2.14 7.21
CA PHE A 105 14.40 -2.14 7.99
C PHE A 105 15.65 -1.94 7.15
N ALA A 106 15.69 -2.45 5.93
CA ALA A 106 16.86 -2.33 5.05
C ALA A 106 17.06 -0.90 4.52
N THR A 107 15.97 -0.13 4.42
CA THR A 107 15.98 1.23 3.88
C THR A 107 16.79 2.20 4.74
N GLY A 108 16.76 2.04 6.08
CA GLY A 108 17.52 2.90 6.99
C GLY A 108 19.04 2.86 6.75
N PRO A 109 19.70 1.72 6.94
CA PRO A 109 21.14 1.57 6.66
C PRO A 109 21.51 1.88 5.20
N GLY A 110 20.67 1.43 4.24
CA GLY A 110 20.89 1.70 2.82
C GLY A 110 20.85 3.18 2.48
N GLY A 111 19.83 3.91 2.95
CA GLY A 111 19.69 5.35 2.72
C GLY A 111 20.80 6.17 3.36
N LEU A 112 21.20 5.82 4.59
CA LEU A 112 22.33 6.48 5.24
C LEU A 112 23.64 6.31 4.46
N MET A 113 23.90 5.10 3.97
CA MET A 113 25.13 4.84 3.16
C MET A 113 25.04 5.47 1.78
N ALA A 114 23.87 5.55 1.18
CA ALA A 114 23.68 6.28 -0.08
C ALA A 114 24.03 7.77 0.08
N SER A 115 23.48 8.43 1.09
CA SER A 115 23.75 9.83 1.41
C SER A 115 25.24 10.05 1.74
N ALA A 116 25.85 9.20 2.58
CA ALA A 116 27.27 9.29 2.96
C ALA A 116 28.22 9.15 1.75
N LEU A 117 27.81 8.42 0.71
CA LEU A 117 28.57 8.25 -0.54
C LEU A 117 28.17 9.25 -1.64
N GLY A 118 27.38 10.28 -1.31
CA GLY A 118 26.92 11.30 -2.27
C GLY A 118 26.07 10.72 -3.40
N ARG A 119 25.31 9.64 -3.14
CA ARG A 119 24.34 9.10 -4.09
C ARG A 119 23.00 9.79 -3.89
N PRO A 120 22.37 10.32 -4.95
CA PRO A 120 21.05 10.89 -4.85
C PRO A 120 20.08 9.92 -4.17
N LEU A 121 19.46 10.37 -3.07
CA LEU A 121 18.54 9.61 -2.25
C LEU A 121 17.13 10.20 -2.36
N LEU A 122 16.19 9.41 -2.86
CA LEU A 122 14.78 9.71 -2.90
C LEU A 122 14.07 8.87 -1.85
N VAL A 123 13.06 9.43 -1.19
CA VAL A 123 12.23 8.72 -0.22
C VAL A 123 10.77 8.85 -0.62
N HIS A 124 10.03 7.76 -0.59
CA HIS A 124 8.58 7.75 -0.76
C HIS A 124 7.91 7.14 0.46
N GLU A 125 7.01 7.88 1.10
CA GLU A 125 6.18 7.40 2.21
C GLU A 125 4.79 7.05 1.68
N GLN A 126 4.30 5.87 2.02
CA GLN A 126 3.01 5.38 1.57
C GLN A 126 1.87 5.73 2.51
N ASN A 127 2.12 5.83 3.81
CA ASN A 127 1.10 6.08 4.82
C ASN A 127 0.88 7.57 5.05
N ALA A 128 -0.30 7.91 5.55
CA ALA A 128 -0.64 9.26 5.96
C ALA A 128 0.18 9.74 7.19
N VAL A 129 0.78 8.80 7.94
CA VAL A 129 1.74 9.09 9.02
C VAL A 129 3.06 8.46 8.66
N ALA A 130 4.08 9.27 8.48
CA ALA A 130 5.40 8.77 8.08
C ALA A 130 6.01 7.83 9.11
N GLY A 131 6.50 6.68 8.63
CA GLY A 131 7.21 5.71 9.45
C GLY A 131 8.55 6.25 9.96
N LEU A 132 9.03 5.73 11.09
CA LEU A 132 10.26 6.21 11.74
C LEU A 132 11.46 6.25 10.79
N THR A 133 11.68 5.21 10.00
CA THR A 133 12.78 5.15 9.03
C THR A 133 12.70 6.28 8.02
N ASN A 134 11.53 6.49 7.40
CA ASN A 134 11.33 7.53 6.41
C ASN A 134 11.40 8.93 7.02
N ARG A 135 10.93 9.13 8.25
CA ARG A 135 11.12 10.41 8.99
C ARG A 135 12.59 10.78 9.19
N TRP A 136 13.44 9.79 9.49
CA TRP A 136 14.88 10.04 9.63
C TRP A 136 15.54 10.29 8.27
N LEU A 137 15.25 9.48 7.28
CA LEU A 137 15.83 9.61 5.95
C LEU A 137 15.39 10.90 5.24
N ALA A 138 14.17 11.38 5.48
CA ALA A 138 13.68 12.63 4.92
C ALA A 138 14.53 13.86 5.28
N ARG A 139 15.35 13.78 6.36
CA ARG A 139 16.25 14.87 6.76
C ARG A 139 17.53 14.94 5.91
N ILE A 140 17.87 13.86 5.24
CA ILE A 140 19.10 13.70 4.46
C ILE A 140 18.84 13.33 2.99
N ALA A 141 17.57 13.13 2.63
CA ALA A 141 17.17 12.82 1.26
C ALA A 141 17.19 14.07 0.38
N ASP A 142 17.55 13.90 -0.88
CA ASP A 142 17.52 14.96 -1.88
C ASP A 142 16.08 15.33 -2.29
N GLN A 143 15.19 14.34 -2.28
CA GLN A 143 13.76 14.54 -2.55
C GLN A 143 12.90 13.60 -1.69
N VAL A 144 11.78 14.12 -1.21
CA VAL A 144 10.81 13.37 -0.41
C VAL A 144 9.45 13.43 -1.08
N PHE A 145 8.82 12.27 -1.19
CA PHE A 145 7.50 12.08 -1.78
C PHE A 145 6.58 11.39 -0.79
N ALA A 146 5.28 11.64 -0.92
CA ALA A 146 4.27 11.00 -0.10
C ALA A 146 3.05 10.54 -0.91
N GLY A 147 2.41 9.48 -0.43
CA GLY A 147 1.15 8.97 -0.92
C GLY A 147 -0.04 9.84 -0.53
N PHE A 148 0.03 10.46 0.66
CA PHE A 148 -1.03 11.30 1.21
C PHE A 148 -0.51 12.69 1.57
N PRO A 149 -1.38 13.72 1.59
CA PRO A 149 -1.06 15.03 2.15
C PRO A 149 -0.62 14.90 3.62
N ASP A 150 0.15 15.87 4.07
CA ASP A 150 0.53 16.05 5.49
C ASP A 150 1.23 14.85 6.17
N SER A 151 1.74 13.89 5.36
CA SER A 151 2.49 12.73 5.88
C SER A 151 3.78 13.13 6.60
N PHE A 152 4.34 14.31 6.26
CA PHE A 152 5.51 14.91 6.86
C PHE A 152 5.23 16.36 7.29
N PRO A 153 5.99 16.92 8.25
CA PRO A 153 5.96 18.36 8.53
C PRO A 153 6.34 19.19 7.28
N GLU A 154 5.77 20.38 7.13
CA GLU A 154 6.05 21.29 6.00
C GLU A 154 7.54 21.56 5.80
N SER A 155 8.32 21.61 6.89
CA SER A 155 9.78 21.83 6.86
C SER A 155 10.56 20.79 6.05
N VAL A 156 9.97 19.64 5.74
CA VAL A 156 10.58 18.59 4.92
C VAL A 156 10.51 18.93 3.43
N GLY A 157 9.58 19.78 3.00
CA GLY A 157 9.36 20.08 1.58
C GLY A 157 8.88 18.86 0.77
N CYS A 158 8.07 18.01 1.40
CA CYS A 158 7.55 16.80 0.80
C CYS A 158 6.57 17.10 -0.36
N ARG A 159 6.68 16.36 -1.45
CA ARG A 159 5.75 16.43 -2.58
C ARG A 159 4.74 15.30 -2.50
N THR A 160 3.45 15.63 -2.41
CA THR A 160 2.36 14.62 -2.44
C THR A 160 2.08 14.23 -3.89
N ILE A 161 2.51 13.04 -4.29
CA ILE A 161 2.32 12.50 -5.64
C ILE A 161 1.31 11.34 -5.70
N GLY A 162 0.87 10.82 -4.54
CA GLY A 162 0.04 9.63 -4.44
C GLY A 162 0.85 8.36 -4.23
N ASN A 163 0.12 7.27 -4.04
CA ASN A 163 0.70 5.94 -3.96
C ASN A 163 0.71 5.26 -5.32
N PRO A 164 1.75 4.48 -5.64
CA PRO A 164 1.76 3.62 -6.82
C PRO A 164 0.61 2.61 -6.80
N VAL A 165 -0.32 2.75 -7.71
CA VAL A 165 -1.46 1.85 -7.91
C VAL A 165 -1.26 1.06 -9.19
N ARG A 166 -1.75 -0.19 -9.23
CA ARG A 166 -1.73 -1.04 -10.42
C ARG A 166 -2.48 -0.38 -11.57
N ARG A 167 -1.91 -0.47 -12.78
CA ARG A 167 -2.44 0.18 -13.98
C ARG A 167 -3.87 -0.30 -14.30
N GLU A 168 -4.16 -1.57 -14.08
CA GLU A 168 -5.46 -2.19 -14.32
C GLU A 168 -6.57 -1.53 -13.48
N ILE A 169 -6.26 -1.15 -12.24
CA ILE A 169 -7.19 -0.44 -11.34
C ILE A 169 -7.34 1.01 -11.76
N SER A 170 -6.24 1.68 -12.08
CA SER A 170 -6.26 3.09 -12.52
C SER A 170 -7.01 3.29 -13.83
N ASN A 171 -7.01 2.28 -14.71
CA ASN A 171 -7.67 2.30 -16.01
C ASN A 171 -9.16 1.92 -15.96
N LEU A 172 -9.71 1.60 -14.78
CA LEU A 172 -11.15 1.36 -14.66
C LEU A 172 -11.92 2.59 -15.13
N ALA A 173 -12.97 2.38 -15.91
CA ALA A 173 -13.86 3.44 -16.36
C ALA A 173 -14.43 4.22 -15.16
N PRO A 174 -14.77 5.51 -15.33
CA PRO A 174 -15.38 6.31 -14.27
C PRO A 174 -16.62 5.64 -13.66
N PRO A 175 -16.92 5.87 -12.36
CA PRO A 175 -18.08 5.26 -11.69
C PRO A 175 -19.38 5.48 -12.42
N GLY A 176 -19.66 6.69 -12.90
CA GLY A 176 -20.87 7.04 -13.64
C GLY A 176 -21.09 6.17 -14.88
N GLU A 177 -20.02 5.91 -15.65
CA GLU A 177 -20.08 5.04 -16.83
C GLU A 177 -20.27 3.56 -16.44
N ARG A 178 -19.50 3.07 -15.45
CA ARG A 178 -19.57 1.69 -15.00
C ARG A 178 -20.94 1.32 -14.44
N TRP A 179 -21.62 2.26 -13.79
CA TRP A 179 -22.88 2.03 -13.09
C TRP A 179 -24.11 2.42 -13.89
N ALA A 180 -23.98 3.10 -15.03
CA ALA A 180 -25.09 3.61 -15.83
C ALA A 180 -26.18 2.57 -16.16
N SER A 181 -25.77 1.33 -16.42
CA SER A 181 -26.67 0.23 -16.75
C SER A 181 -26.99 -0.70 -15.58
N ARG A 182 -26.44 -0.45 -14.39
CA ARG A 182 -26.60 -1.35 -13.23
C ARG A 182 -28.00 -1.23 -12.62
N LYS A 183 -28.64 -2.36 -12.50
CA LYS A 183 -29.98 -2.51 -11.88
C LYS A 183 -29.93 -3.58 -10.80
N GLY A 184 -30.96 -3.60 -9.96
CA GLY A 184 -31.14 -4.61 -8.92
C GLY A 184 -30.28 -4.37 -7.68
N ARG A 185 -29.92 -5.44 -6.99
CA ARG A 185 -29.22 -5.44 -5.69
C ARG A 185 -27.86 -4.76 -5.78
N LEU A 186 -27.44 -4.11 -4.69
CA LEU A 186 -26.08 -3.57 -4.56
C LEU A 186 -25.05 -4.71 -4.60
N ARG A 187 -23.83 -4.39 -4.99
CA ARG A 187 -22.70 -5.31 -5.07
C ARG A 187 -21.67 -4.94 -4.02
N LEU A 188 -21.55 -5.78 -3.01
CA LEU A 188 -20.65 -5.59 -1.88
C LEU A 188 -19.37 -6.43 -2.04
N LEU A 189 -18.24 -5.77 -2.08
CA LEU A 189 -16.93 -6.40 -2.02
C LEU A 189 -16.39 -6.31 -0.58
N VAL A 190 -15.92 -7.42 -0.03
CA VAL A 190 -15.26 -7.45 1.28
C VAL A 190 -13.83 -7.95 1.11
N LEU A 191 -12.85 -7.16 1.58
CA LEU A 191 -11.43 -7.49 1.45
C LEU A 191 -10.78 -7.64 2.83
N GLY A 192 -10.59 -8.88 3.27
CA GLY A 192 -9.89 -9.22 4.52
C GLY A 192 -8.36 -9.11 4.41
N GLY A 193 -7.83 -9.02 3.18
CA GLY A 193 -6.40 -9.11 2.91
C GLY A 193 -5.88 -10.56 2.90
N SER A 194 -4.60 -10.76 2.55
CA SER A 194 -4.01 -12.10 2.36
C SER A 194 -4.01 -12.97 3.62
N LEU A 195 -3.91 -12.37 4.80
CA LEU A 195 -3.95 -13.09 6.08
C LEU A 195 -5.36 -13.26 6.64
N GLY A 196 -6.33 -12.57 6.03
CA GLY A 196 -7.70 -12.49 6.48
C GLY A 196 -7.92 -11.45 7.58
N ALA A 197 -9.19 -11.08 7.78
CA ALA A 197 -9.62 -10.18 8.83
C ALA A 197 -10.76 -10.83 9.60
N ARG A 198 -10.43 -11.49 10.71
CA ARG A 198 -11.38 -12.28 11.51
C ARG A 198 -12.66 -11.49 11.82
N THR A 199 -12.52 -10.24 12.28
CA THR A 199 -13.66 -9.38 12.60
C THR A 199 -14.59 -9.17 11.40
N LEU A 200 -14.02 -8.96 10.19
CA LEU A 200 -14.83 -8.83 8.97
C LEU A 200 -15.53 -10.13 8.63
N ASN A 201 -14.83 -11.26 8.74
CA ASN A 201 -15.37 -12.59 8.43
C ASN A 201 -16.56 -12.98 9.33
N GLU A 202 -16.55 -12.54 10.60
CA GLU A 202 -17.62 -12.81 11.57
C GLU A 202 -18.74 -11.76 11.50
N VAL A 203 -18.41 -10.47 11.43
CA VAL A 203 -19.39 -9.38 11.58
C VAL A 203 -20.17 -9.12 10.29
N VAL A 204 -19.54 -9.22 9.11
CA VAL A 204 -20.23 -8.90 7.84
C VAL A 204 -21.42 -9.85 7.59
N PRO A 205 -21.30 -11.19 7.66
CA PRO A 205 -22.44 -12.07 7.46
C PRO A 205 -23.54 -11.83 8.51
N ALA A 206 -23.18 -11.62 9.77
CA ALA A 206 -24.14 -11.32 10.84
C ALA A 206 -24.88 -9.98 10.62
N ALA A 207 -24.19 -8.96 10.06
CA ALA A 207 -24.84 -7.69 9.70
C ALA A 207 -25.81 -7.86 8.53
N LEU A 208 -25.43 -8.64 7.52
CA LEU A 208 -26.25 -8.90 6.34
C LEU A 208 -27.50 -9.73 6.67
N SER A 209 -27.43 -10.64 7.63
CA SER A 209 -28.59 -11.44 8.07
C SER A 209 -29.68 -10.59 8.69
N SER A 210 -29.33 -9.43 9.27
CA SER A 210 -30.32 -8.49 9.85
C SER A 210 -31.11 -7.70 8.81
N LEU A 211 -30.69 -7.71 7.54
CA LEU A 211 -31.40 -7.06 6.45
C LEU A 211 -32.46 -7.97 5.85
N PRO A 212 -33.59 -7.41 5.37
CA PRO A 212 -34.55 -8.15 4.56
C PRO A 212 -33.85 -8.85 3.38
N ALA A 213 -34.27 -10.06 3.05
CA ALA A 213 -33.54 -10.87 2.03
C ALA A 213 -33.45 -10.18 0.67
N GLU A 214 -34.49 -9.43 0.29
CA GLU A 214 -34.57 -8.63 -0.94
C GLU A 214 -33.64 -7.40 -0.97
N GLU A 215 -33.24 -6.89 0.21
CA GLU A 215 -32.37 -5.74 0.36
C GLU A 215 -30.88 -6.14 0.50
N ARG A 216 -30.60 -7.44 0.73
CA ARG A 216 -29.23 -7.92 0.87
C ARG A 216 -28.45 -7.70 -0.42
N PRO A 217 -27.23 -7.14 -0.37
CA PRO A 217 -26.38 -7.00 -1.56
C PRO A 217 -25.96 -8.39 -2.09
N LEU A 218 -25.51 -8.42 -3.33
CA LEU A 218 -24.67 -9.52 -3.84
C LEU A 218 -23.28 -9.36 -3.21
N VAL A 219 -22.72 -10.44 -2.68
CA VAL A 219 -21.49 -10.37 -1.89
C VAL A 219 -20.37 -11.17 -2.55
N ARG A 220 -19.20 -10.53 -2.68
CA ARG A 220 -17.91 -11.20 -2.88
C ARG A 220 -17.00 -10.92 -1.69
N HIS A 221 -16.47 -11.97 -1.06
CA HIS A 221 -15.67 -11.85 0.15
C HIS A 221 -14.34 -12.59 0.04
N GLN A 222 -13.24 -11.83 0.04
CA GLN A 222 -11.90 -12.37 0.25
C GLN A 222 -11.64 -12.56 1.73
N ALA A 223 -11.73 -13.80 2.20
CA ALA A 223 -11.64 -14.13 3.63
C ALA A 223 -10.20 -14.32 4.15
N GLY A 224 -9.21 -14.51 3.25
CA GLY A 224 -7.84 -14.86 3.59
C GLY A 224 -7.65 -16.38 3.81
N GLU A 225 -6.49 -16.90 3.45
CA GLU A 225 -6.21 -18.36 3.50
C GLU A 225 -6.44 -18.95 4.91
N ARG A 226 -6.02 -18.26 5.96
CA ARG A 226 -6.06 -18.78 7.33
C ARG A 226 -7.45 -18.73 7.98
N THR A 227 -8.35 -17.96 7.43
CA THR A 227 -9.67 -17.70 8.02
C THR A 227 -10.81 -17.96 7.05
N LEU A 228 -10.54 -18.72 5.98
CA LEU A 228 -11.55 -19.09 4.98
C LEU A 228 -12.67 -19.92 5.61
N ASP A 229 -12.35 -20.98 6.35
CA ASP A 229 -13.33 -21.86 6.97
C ASP A 229 -14.22 -21.09 7.97
N LEU A 230 -13.62 -20.18 8.75
CA LEU A 230 -14.35 -19.30 9.65
C LEU A 230 -15.40 -18.45 8.91
N ALA A 231 -15.03 -17.89 7.74
CA ALA A 231 -15.95 -17.10 6.95
C ALA A 231 -17.07 -17.97 6.35
N LEU A 232 -16.73 -19.14 5.82
CA LEU A 232 -17.71 -20.09 5.25
C LEU A 232 -18.76 -20.49 6.29
N ASP A 233 -18.33 -20.82 7.51
CA ASP A 233 -19.23 -21.17 8.61
C ASP A 233 -20.09 -19.99 9.02
N ALA A 234 -19.52 -18.79 9.18
CA ALA A 234 -20.27 -17.59 9.56
C ALA A 234 -21.36 -17.22 8.53
N TYR A 235 -21.09 -17.31 7.23
CA TYR A 235 -22.08 -17.07 6.19
C TYR A 235 -23.18 -18.13 6.17
N ARG A 236 -22.82 -19.41 6.39
CA ARG A 236 -23.78 -20.52 6.50
C ARG A 236 -24.72 -20.32 7.69
N GLU A 237 -24.18 -20.01 8.87
CA GLU A 237 -24.96 -19.76 10.09
C GLU A 237 -25.88 -18.53 9.95
N ALA A 238 -25.41 -17.48 9.26
CA ALA A 238 -26.16 -16.28 8.99
C ALA A 238 -27.26 -16.46 7.92
N GLY A 239 -27.27 -17.55 7.17
CA GLY A 239 -28.18 -17.78 6.05
C GLY A 239 -28.07 -16.71 4.96
N VAL A 240 -26.82 -16.33 4.61
CA VAL A 240 -26.51 -15.29 3.62
C VAL A 240 -25.69 -15.90 2.50
N ASP A 241 -26.16 -15.75 1.26
CA ASP A 241 -25.44 -16.19 0.07
C ASP A 241 -24.29 -15.23 -0.25
N ALA A 242 -23.10 -15.77 -0.48
CA ALA A 242 -21.92 -15.00 -0.85
C ALA A 242 -20.94 -15.85 -1.67
N GLU A 243 -20.18 -15.21 -2.56
CA GLU A 243 -18.99 -15.77 -3.20
C GLU A 243 -17.80 -15.54 -2.27
N ILE A 244 -17.32 -16.61 -1.61
CA ILE A 244 -16.27 -16.53 -0.60
C ILE A 244 -15.03 -17.22 -1.13
N THR A 245 -13.89 -16.49 -1.13
CA THR A 245 -12.61 -17.00 -1.61
C THR A 245 -11.49 -16.69 -0.61
N ALA A 246 -10.46 -17.52 -0.60
CA ALA A 246 -9.27 -17.25 0.19
C ALA A 246 -8.52 -16.02 -0.35
N PHE A 247 -8.45 -15.89 -1.67
CA PHE A 247 -7.74 -14.83 -2.36
C PHE A 247 -8.46 -14.45 -3.65
N ILE A 248 -8.39 -13.17 -4.03
CA ILE A 248 -8.90 -12.64 -5.30
C ILE A 248 -7.67 -12.32 -6.18
N GLU A 249 -7.54 -13.01 -7.30
CA GLU A 249 -6.42 -12.81 -8.22
C GLU A 249 -6.58 -11.52 -9.02
N ASP A 250 -7.74 -11.32 -9.63
CA ASP A 250 -8.07 -10.10 -10.38
C ASP A 250 -8.82 -9.10 -9.48
N VAL A 251 -8.05 -8.36 -8.71
CA VAL A 251 -8.59 -7.31 -7.83
C VAL A 251 -9.16 -6.14 -8.64
N ALA A 252 -8.66 -5.89 -9.87
CA ALA A 252 -9.20 -4.83 -10.72
C ALA A 252 -10.63 -5.18 -11.19
N GLU A 253 -10.86 -6.43 -11.59
CA GLU A 253 -12.21 -6.92 -11.91
C GLU A 253 -13.13 -6.81 -10.69
N ALA A 254 -12.66 -7.24 -9.51
CA ALA A 254 -13.46 -7.18 -8.29
C ALA A 254 -13.84 -5.74 -7.90
N TYR A 255 -12.91 -4.78 -7.99
CA TYR A 255 -13.22 -3.36 -7.81
C TYR A 255 -14.17 -2.86 -8.91
N GLY A 256 -13.95 -3.27 -10.16
CA GLY A 256 -14.84 -2.95 -11.28
C GLY A 256 -16.27 -3.45 -11.07
N TRP A 257 -16.43 -4.61 -10.47
CA TRP A 257 -17.72 -5.23 -10.17
C TRP A 257 -18.46 -4.55 -9.01
N ALA A 258 -17.77 -4.05 -7.99
CA ALA A 258 -18.36 -3.56 -6.75
C ALA A 258 -19.13 -2.23 -6.90
N ASP A 259 -20.08 -2.00 -5.99
CA ASP A 259 -20.73 -0.71 -5.73
C ASP A 259 -20.27 -0.13 -4.38
N LEU A 260 -19.79 -0.99 -3.47
CA LEU A 260 -19.26 -0.64 -2.15
C LEU A 260 -18.18 -1.64 -1.76
N VAL A 261 -17.13 -1.18 -1.07
CA VAL A 261 -16.10 -2.05 -0.50
C VAL A 261 -16.04 -1.91 1.02
N ILE A 262 -15.90 -3.04 1.73
CA ILE A 262 -15.55 -3.08 3.16
C ILE A 262 -14.16 -3.67 3.26
N CYS A 263 -13.20 -2.95 3.85
CA CYS A 263 -11.81 -3.41 3.89
C CYS A 263 -11.01 -2.78 5.04
N ARG A 264 -9.80 -3.30 5.26
CA ARG A 264 -8.78 -2.64 6.08
C ARG A 264 -8.25 -1.39 5.36
N ALA A 265 -7.75 -0.40 6.12
CA ALA A 265 -7.27 0.88 5.58
C ALA A 265 -5.75 0.90 5.38
N GLY A 266 -5.19 -0.13 4.74
CA GLY A 266 -3.81 -0.09 4.28
C GLY A 266 -3.61 1.03 3.24
N ALA A 267 -2.45 1.68 3.25
CA ALA A 267 -2.18 2.84 2.38
C ALA A 267 -2.44 2.58 0.89
N LEU A 268 -2.01 1.41 0.39
CA LEU A 268 -2.27 1.02 -1.00
C LEU A 268 -3.75 0.71 -1.24
N THR A 269 -4.42 0.05 -0.30
CA THR A 269 -5.86 -0.24 -0.42
C THR A 269 -6.67 1.05 -0.52
N VAL A 270 -6.37 2.07 0.31
CA VAL A 270 -7.03 3.38 0.24
C VAL A 270 -6.78 4.04 -1.12
N ALA A 271 -5.54 3.99 -1.62
CA ALA A 271 -5.20 4.54 -2.93
C ALA A 271 -5.86 3.77 -4.09
N GLU A 272 -5.96 2.44 -4.00
CA GLU A 272 -6.65 1.59 -4.98
C GLU A 272 -8.16 1.85 -4.99
N VAL A 273 -8.78 2.00 -3.82
CA VAL A 273 -10.21 2.37 -3.66
C VAL A 273 -10.47 3.74 -4.29
N ALA A 274 -9.61 4.73 -4.04
CA ALA A 274 -9.68 6.04 -4.70
C ALA A 274 -9.57 5.90 -6.22
N ALA A 275 -8.55 5.19 -6.70
CA ALA A 275 -8.31 4.98 -8.13
C ALA A 275 -9.44 4.20 -8.81
N ALA A 276 -10.05 3.24 -8.14
CA ALA A 276 -11.24 2.55 -8.63
C ALA A 276 -12.50 3.44 -8.59
N GLY A 277 -12.50 4.53 -7.84
CA GLY A 277 -13.70 5.33 -7.59
C GLY A 277 -14.77 4.47 -6.93
N LEU A 278 -14.52 4.03 -5.71
CA LEU A 278 -15.46 3.23 -4.93
C LEU A 278 -15.71 3.87 -3.57
N PRO A 279 -16.98 3.91 -3.10
CA PRO A 279 -17.26 4.17 -1.71
C PRO A 279 -16.71 3.05 -0.84
N ALA A 280 -16.23 3.37 0.34
CA ALA A 280 -15.66 2.38 1.23
C ALA A 280 -16.18 2.49 2.67
N VAL A 281 -16.27 1.35 3.34
CA VAL A 281 -16.30 1.26 4.80
C VAL A 281 -14.93 0.75 5.23
N PHE A 282 -14.09 1.66 5.70
CA PHE A 282 -12.78 1.28 6.24
C PHE A 282 -12.90 0.80 7.68
N VAL A 283 -12.26 -0.34 7.94
CA VAL A 283 -12.12 -0.91 9.28
C VAL A 283 -10.64 -1.01 9.58
N PRO A 284 -10.02 0.03 10.19
CA PRO A 284 -8.60 0.05 10.49
C PRO A 284 -8.16 -1.17 11.29
N TYR A 285 -6.96 -1.69 11.02
CA TYR A 285 -6.39 -2.79 11.79
C TYR A 285 -5.98 -2.30 13.17
N PRO A 286 -6.49 -2.90 14.29
CA PRO A 286 -6.33 -2.35 15.64
C PRO A 286 -4.90 -2.37 16.17
N HIS A 287 -4.03 -3.20 15.59
CA HIS A 287 -2.62 -3.28 15.98
C HIS A 287 -1.69 -2.60 14.96
N ALA A 288 -2.22 -1.71 14.13
CA ALA A 288 -1.42 -0.92 13.21
C ALA A 288 -0.47 -0.01 13.99
N VAL A 289 0.79 0.03 13.55
CA VAL A 289 1.81 0.88 14.20
C VAL A 289 1.41 2.35 14.09
N ASP A 290 1.46 3.07 15.21
CA ASP A 290 1.13 4.50 15.28
C ASP A 290 -0.26 4.84 14.68
N ASP A 291 -1.19 3.87 14.71
CA ASP A 291 -2.57 3.97 14.18
C ASP A 291 -2.65 4.54 12.74
N HIS A 292 -1.63 4.26 11.93
CA HIS A 292 -1.54 4.80 10.58
C HIS A 292 -2.73 4.43 9.68
N GLN A 293 -3.44 3.31 9.96
CA GLN A 293 -4.59 2.92 9.15
C GLN A 293 -5.79 3.85 9.37
N THR A 294 -6.03 4.33 10.58
CA THR A 294 -7.06 5.35 10.82
C THR A 294 -6.74 6.64 10.08
N ALA A 295 -5.48 7.07 10.11
CA ALA A 295 -5.04 8.25 9.37
C ALA A 295 -5.19 8.06 7.84
N ASN A 296 -4.83 6.90 7.31
CA ASN A 296 -5.02 6.58 5.89
C ASN A 296 -6.50 6.63 5.48
N ALA A 297 -7.40 6.03 6.31
CA ALA A 297 -8.85 6.09 6.07
C ALA A 297 -9.37 7.53 6.07
N GLY A 298 -8.83 8.38 6.94
CA GLY A 298 -9.17 9.80 7.08
C GLY A 298 -9.11 10.55 5.75
N PHE A 299 -8.23 10.18 4.84
CA PHE A 299 -8.09 10.80 3.53
C PHE A 299 -9.42 10.75 2.72
N LEU A 300 -10.01 9.58 2.55
CA LEU A 300 -11.28 9.45 1.83
C LEU A 300 -12.52 9.78 2.69
N VAL A 301 -12.42 9.65 4.02
CA VAL A 301 -13.49 10.05 4.94
C VAL A 301 -13.66 11.57 4.90
N THR A 302 -12.58 12.35 4.95
CA THR A 302 -12.62 13.82 4.87
C THR A 302 -13.17 14.30 3.52
N ALA A 303 -12.87 13.59 2.43
CA ALA A 303 -13.45 13.85 1.12
C ALA A 303 -14.95 13.48 1.02
N GLY A 304 -15.55 12.90 2.07
CA GLY A 304 -16.92 12.42 2.05
C GLY A 304 -17.14 11.18 1.17
N ALA A 305 -16.07 10.50 0.80
CA ALA A 305 -16.09 9.33 -0.07
C ALA A 305 -16.22 7.99 0.68
N ALA A 306 -15.92 7.96 1.97
CA ALA A 306 -15.87 6.75 2.76
C ALA A 306 -16.44 6.94 4.17
N TRP A 307 -16.63 5.83 4.86
CA TRP A 307 -16.87 5.74 6.31
C TRP A 307 -15.68 5.04 6.96
N CYS A 308 -15.43 5.38 8.22
CA CYS A 308 -14.45 4.69 9.06
C CYS A 308 -15.14 4.16 10.31
N ILE A 309 -15.01 2.86 10.57
CA ILE A 309 -15.49 2.21 11.78
C ILE A 309 -14.30 1.52 12.42
N GLN A 310 -13.98 1.86 13.67
CA GLN A 310 -12.90 1.18 14.38
C GLN A 310 -13.24 -0.30 14.57
N ASP A 311 -12.22 -1.17 14.55
CA ASP A 311 -12.43 -2.62 14.66
C ASP A 311 -13.23 -3.01 15.91
N VAL A 312 -12.95 -2.34 17.05
CA VAL A 312 -13.64 -2.54 18.34
C VAL A 312 -15.12 -2.11 18.30
N ASP A 313 -15.44 -1.16 17.45
CA ASP A 313 -16.80 -0.59 17.30
C ASP A 313 -17.60 -1.26 16.17
N LEU A 314 -16.98 -2.18 15.43
CA LEU A 314 -17.63 -2.89 14.33
C LEU A 314 -18.55 -3.97 14.89
N THR A 315 -19.82 -3.66 14.99
CA THR A 315 -20.87 -4.60 15.40
C THR A 315 -21.84 -4.91 14.26
N PRO A 316 -22.51 -6.09 14.27
CA PRO A 316 -23.54 -6.41 13.28
C PRO A 316 -24.62 -5.35 13.16
N GLN A 317 -25.08 -4.78 14.29
CA GLN A 317 -26.12 -3.76 14.34
C GLN A 317 -25.67 -2.45 13.67
N ARG A 318 -24.43 -1.99 13.98
CA ARG A 318 -23.87 -0.76 13.40
C ARG A 318 -23.65 -0.89 11.89
N LEU A 319 -23.08 -2.02 11.47
CA LEU A 319 -22.85 -2.27 10.05
C LEU A 319 -24.15 -2.51 9.30
N GLY A 320 -25.08 -3.29 9.84
CA GLY A 320 -26.39 -3.53 9.26
C GLY A 320 -27.21 -2.26 9.11
N GLY A 321 -27.23 -1.39 10.14
CA GLY A 321 -27.88 -0.07 10.08
C GLY A 321 -27.28 0.84 8.99
N LEU A 322 -25.96 0.80 8.78
CA LEU A 322 -25.32 1.54 7.68
C LEU A 322 -25.72 0.96 6.31
N LEU A 323 -25.67 -0.35 6.16
CA LEU A 323 -25.92 -1.02 4.87
C LEU A 323 -27.39 -0.91 4.43
N GLY A 324 -28.34 -1.05 5.36
CA GLY A 324 -29.78 -1.02 5.05
C GLY A 324 -30.29 0.33 4.53
N GLY A 325 -29.56 1.43 4.78
CA GLY A 325 -29.93 2.76 4.27
C GLY A 325 -29.33 3.11 2.91
N LEU A 326 -28.48 2.26 2.35
CA LEU A 326 -27.72 2.62 1.15
C LEU A 326 -28.53 2.48 -0.13
N ARG A 327 -28.35 3.44 -1.03
CA ARG A 327 -28.92 3.43 -2.39
C ARG A 327 -27.77 3.71 -3.38
N ARG A 328 -27.83 3.10 -4.58
CA ARG A 328 -26.76 3.22 -5.59
C ARG A 328 -26.52 4.67 -6.00
N GLU A 329 -27.58 5.47 -6.08
CA GLU A 329 -27.49 6.88 -6.43
C GLU A 329 -26.69 7.68 -5.39
N ALA A 330 -26.90 7.42 -4.09
CA ALA A 330 -26.13 8.05 -3.02
C ALA A 330 -24.68 7.55 -2.96
N LEU A 331 -24.44 6.30 -3.38
CA LEU A 331 -23.10 5.73 -3.48
C LEU A 331 -22.34 6.33 -4.67
N LEU A 332 -23.03 6.69 -5.76
CA LEU A 332 -22.38 7.29 -6.95
C LEU A 332 -21.68 8.61 -6.61
N ASP A 333 -22.31 9.51 -5.89
CA ASP A 333 -21.68 10.76 -5.44
C ASP A 333 -20.40 10.49 -4.62
N ARG A 334 -20.42 9.50 -3.73
CA ARG A 334 -19.23 9.11 -2.97
C ARG A 334 -18.16 8.46 -3.84
N ALA A 335 -18.56 7.68 -4.84
CA ALA A 335 -17.66 7.05 -5.79
C ALA A 335 -16.90 8.10 -6.63
N GLU A 336 -17.60 9.14 -7.07
CA GLU A 336 -17.03 10.27 -7.81
C GLU A 336 -16.07 11.07 -6.93
N ARG A 337 -16.42 11.33 -5.68
CA ARG A 337 -15.51 11.95 -4.70
C ARG A 337 -14.26 11.11 -4.47
N ALA A 338 -14.40 9.78 -4.31
CA ALA A 338 -13.24 8.90 -4.20
C ALA A 338 -12.32 9.01 -5.43
N ARG A 339 -12.92 9.00 -6.62
CA ARG A 339 -12.17 9.10 -7.88
C ARG A 339 -11.46 10.45 -8.04
N ALA A 340 -12.04 11.54 -7.55
CA ALA A 340 -11.43 12.87 -7.58
C ALA A 340 -10.13 12.95 -6.74
N GLU A 341 -10.02 12.13 -5.70
CA GLU A 341 -8.82 12.03 -4.87
C GLU A 341 -7.72 11.14 -5.46
N ALA A 342 -8.02 10.41 -6.54
CA ALA A 342 -7.06 9.51 -7.17
C ALA A 342 -5.86 10.27 -7.76
N ARG A 343 -4.68 9.67 -7.63
CA ARG A 343 -3.43 10.17 -8.22
C ARG A 343 -2.79 9.10 -9.10
N PRO A 344 -3.32 8.90 -10.31
CA PRO A 344 -2.93 7.77 -11.18
C PRO A 344 -1.48 7.87 -11.66
N ASP A 345 -0.90 9.06 -11.69
CA ASP A 345 0.45 9.33 -12.22
C ASP A 345 1.57 9.17 -11.20
N ALA A 346 1.30 8.68 -10.00
CA ALA A 346 2.28 8.55 -8.90
C ALA A 346 3.56 7.81 -9.34
N VAL A 347 3.41 6.66 -10.00
CA VAL A 347 4.54 5.86 -10.50
C VAL A 347 5.34 6.65 -11.54
N GLN A 348 4.65 7.34 -12.44
CA GLN A 348 5.26 8.07 -13.55
C GLN A 348 6.05 9.27 -13.03
N GLN A 349 5.50 9.99 -12.07
CA GLN A 349 6.16 11.12 -11.42
C GLN A 349 7.41 10.68 -10.64
N LEU A 350 7.31 9.58 -9.88
CA LEU A 350 8.44 9.05 -9.13
C LEU A 350 9.55 8.53 -10.06
N ALA A 351 9.19 7.85 -11.15
CA ALA A 351 10.16 7.39 -12.14
C ALA A 351 10.84 8.56 -12.87
N ALA A 352 10.11 9.63 -13.19
CA ALA A 352 10.68 10.84 -13.76
C ALA A 352 11.68 11.50 -12.80
N ALA A 353 11.32 11.65 -11.53
CA ALA A 353 12.21 12.18 -10.49
C ALA A 353 13.50 11.35 -10.34
N CYS A 354 13.40 10.01 -10.43
CA CYS A 354 14.60 9.15 -10.44
C CYS A 354 15.53 9.44 -11.61
N LEU A 355 14.98 9.64 -12.81
CA LEU A 355 15.76 9.93 -14.01
C LEU A 355 16.41 11.32 -13.96
N GLU A 356 15.69 12.31 -13.46
CA GLU A 356 16.19 13.68 -13.24
C GLU A 356 17.32 13.74 -12.20
N ALA A 357 17.28 12.85 -11.20
CA ALA A 357 18.31 12.73 -10.17
C ALA A 357 19.58 12.01 -10.67
N VAL A 358 19.56 11.36 -11.84
CA VAL A 358 20.76 10.72 -12.40
C VAL A 358 21.84 11.77 -12.68
N PRO A 359 23.04 11.67 -12.08
CA PRO A 359 24.11 12.63 -12.29
C PRO A 359 24.53 12.70 -13.76
N THR A 360 24.37 13.85 -14.38
CA THR A 360 24.91 14.11 -15.73
C THR A 360 26.42 14.37 -15.64
N ASN A 361 27.17 13.97 -16.64
CA ASN A 361 28.67 14.15 -16.68
C ASN A 361 29.11 15.60 -16.42
N ARG A 362 28.26 16.60 -16.52
CA ARG A 362 28.56 18.01 -16.23
C ARG A 362 28.76 18.31 -14.74
N ARG A 363 28.21 17.51 -13.82
CA ARG A 363 28.35 17.71 -12.36
C ARG A 363 29.53 16.96 -11.74
N ARG A 364 30.27 16.16 -12.49
CA ARG A 364 31.51 15.49 -12.03
C ARG A 364 32.77 16.31 -12.22
N ALA A 365 32.68 17.46 -12.86
CA ALA A 365 33.84 18.33 -13.20
C ALA A 365 33.86 19.65 -12.38
N ALA A 366 33.03 19.79 -11.38
CA ALA A 366 33.03 20.83 -10.36
C ALA A 366 33.24 20.18 -8.99
#